data_cc65274f7cd9072fcef242fd51900842
#
_entry.id   cc65274f7cd9072fcef242fd51900842
#
_cell.length_a   1.000
_cell.length_b   1.000
_cell.length_c   1.000
_cell.angle_alpha   90.00
_cell.angle_beta   90.00
_cell.angle_gamma   90.00
#
_symmetry.space_group_name_H-M   'P 1'
#
loop_
_entity.id
_entity.type
_entity.pdbx_description
1 polymer ?
#
loop_
_entity_poly.entity_id
_entity_poly.type
_entity_poly.pdbx_seq_one_letter_code
_entity_poly.pdbx_strand_id
1 'polypeptide(L)'
;MIIFLFSSKIILRDGGKMKRNNDDYIKTRDTYVIQENTDGTKTTVRELQLEILEIMDEVHRICVKHNIQYGLIAGSALGIVNYKGFIPWDDDIDFCVLRKDWDRFVKALQTDLDDKFYFQCYETDKKYNTIMGPQMKIRKRGTFIEETNWLLKNRCKSGDGIFVDAVIYDNIADSKFKDEVARTVVKVVMPFIVLLDNLHINPKPLKSFVVWFSNRYSRKHENSTLMSQPISVPWEKFLKEPVFKKKDILPFKLYEFEGRKYYSYNNIETILKQWYGPNCLKKWNGKEWVETLPEHKRVPKHTVHLNLKGETKRN
;
A
#
# COMPACT_ATOMS: atom_id res chain seq x y z
N MET A 1 -16.52 18.57 16.36
CA MET A 1 -15.26 18.91 15.67
C MET A 1 -14.16 18.09 16.34
N ILE A 2 -13.97 16.83 15.92
CA ILE A 2 -12.95 15.94 16.48
C ILE A 2 -11.84 15.87 15.43
N ILE A 3 -10.78 16.59 15.72
CA ILE A 3 -9.54 16.58 14.93
C ILE A 3 -8.83 15.28 15.26
N PHE A 4 -8.89 14.29 14.38
CA PHE A 4 -8.05 13.11 14.47
C PHE A 4 -6.67 13.43 13.89
N LEU A 5 -5.78 13.82 14.77
CA LEU A 5 -4.35 13.83 14.50
C LEU A 5 -3.86 12.39 14.39
N PHE A 6 -3.47 11.96 13.20
CA PHE A 6 -2.70 10.75 12.98
C PHE A 6 -1.31 10.94 13.59
N SER A 7 -1.18 10.62 14.85
CA SER A 7 0.10 10.41 15.50
C SER A 7 0.23 8.91 15.74
N SER A 8 0.93 8.22 14.83
CA SER A 8 1.44 6.89 15.10
C SER A 8 2.51 7.02 16.20
N LYS A 9 2.09 7.03 17.47
CA LYS A 9 3.02 6.75 18.57
C LYS A 9 3.43 5.29 18.42
N ILE A 10 4.63 5.06 17.89
CA ILE A 10 5.34 3.80 18.05
C ILE A 10 5.55 3.63 19.55
N ILE A 11 4.78 2.73 20.16
CA ILE A 11 5.06 2.26 21.53
C ILE A 11 6.23 1.29 21.37
N LEU A 12 7.44 1.84 21.45
CA LEU A 12 8.63 1.06 21.66
C LEU A 12 8.53 0.52 23.10
N ARG A 13 8.19 -0.76 23.26
CA ARG A 13 8.47 -1.47 24.51
C ARG A 13 9.98 -1.59 24.63
N ASP A 14 10.49 -1.23 25.80
CA ASP A 14 11.89 -1.22 26.19
C ASP A 14 12.62 -2.49 25.75
N GLY A 15 13.49 -2.33 24.80
CA GLY A 15 14.54 -3.23 24.37
C GLY A 15 15.49 -2.40 23.52
N GLY A 16 16.50 -1.82 24.15
CA GLY A 16 17.64 -1.16 23.52
C GLY A 16 17.32 -0.02 22.56
N LYS A 17 17.28 1.21 23.05
CA LYS A 17 17.30 2.41 22.19
C LYS A 17 18.58 2.43 21.37
N MET A 18 18.55 1.89 20.14
CA MET A 18 19.57 2.28 19.17
C MET A 18 19.37 3.77 18.86
N LYS A 19 20.33 4.61 19.26
CA LYS A 19 20.47 5.97 18.72
C LYS A 19 20.80 5.82 17.24
N ARG A 20 19.78 5.93 16.39
CA ARG A 20 19.92 5.86 14.95
C ARG A 20 20.51 7.18 14.47
N ASN A 21 21.67 7.15 13.86
CA ASN A 21 22.29 8.33 13.29
C ASN A 21 21.58 8.66 11.98
N ASN A 22 21.02 9.85 11.81
CA ASN A 22 20.32 10.29 10.59
C ASN A 22 21.15 10.11 9.30
N ASP A 23 22.48 10.12 9.39
CA ASP A 23 23.38 9.92 8.25
C ASP A 23 23.34 8.47 7.72
N ASP A 24 22.99 7.48 8.53
CA ASP A 24 22.95 6.07 8.13
C ASP A 24 21.75 5.76 7.21
N TYR A 25 20.66 6.50 7.34
CA TYR A 25 19.49 6.37 6.46
C TYR A 25 19.78 6.75 5.01
N ILE A 26 20.75 7.61 4.81
CA ILE A 26 21.02 8.23 3.51
C ILE A 26 22.19 7.54 2.83
N LYS A 27 23.17 7.10 3.58
CA LYS A 27 24.44 6.61 3.05
C LYS A 27 24.44 5.15 2.67
N THR A 28 23.64 4.30 3.31
CA THR A 28 23.73 2.86 3.11
C THR A 28 22.40 2.14 3.42
N ARG A 29 21.43 2.14 2.43
CA ARG A 29 20.23 1.30 2.52
C ARG A 29 20.54 -0.16 2.86
N ASP A 30 21.73 -0.63 2.47
CA ASP A 30 22.16 -2.00 2.62
C ASP A 30 22.58 -2.34 4.06
N THR A 31 22.86 -1.34 4.89
CA THR A 31 23.30 -1.51 6.28
C THR A 31 22.26 -1.07 7.31
N TYR A 32 21.10 -0.58 6.86
CA TYR A 32 20.05 -0.16 7.78
C TYR A 32 19.40 -1.37 8.47
N VAL A 33 19.74 -1.54 9.74
CA VAL A 33 19.23 -2.64 10.57
C VAL A 33 17.81 -2.33 11.04
N ILE A 34 16.85 -3.18 10.68
CA ILE A 34 15.46 -3.09 11.13
C ILE A 34 15.18 -3.99 12.34
N GLN A 35 15.94 -5.07 12.49
CA GLN A 35 15.76 -6.02 13.57
C GLN A 35 17.09 -6.67 13.95
N GLU A 36 17.31 -6.85 15.25
CA GLU A 36 18.33 -7.77 15.79
C GLU A 36 17.64 -9.08 16.18
N ASN A 37 18.14 -10.17 15.62
CA ASN A 37 17.58 -11.50 15.81
C ASN A 37 18.10 -12.15 17.10
N THR A 38 17.39 -13.13 17.62
CA THR A 38 17.76 -13.83 18.86
C THR A 38 19.06 -14.61 18.75
N ASP A 39 19.50 -14.94 17.56
CA ASP A 39 20.78 -15.61 17.25
C ASP A 39 21.96 -14.63 17.06
N GLY A 40 21.73 -13.33 17.30
CA GLY A 40 22.72 -12.26 17.14
C GLY A 40 22.91 -11.79 15.70
N THR A 41 22.20 -12.35 14.72
CA THR A 41 22.19 -11.83 13.34
C THR A 41 21.34 -10.58 13.24
N LYS A 42 21.54 -9.79 12.20
CA LYS A 42 20.80 -8.55 11.94
C LYS A 42 20.05 -8.67 10.63
N THR A 43 18.79 -8.26 10.63
CA THR A 43 17.99 -8.12 9.41
C THR A 43 17.99 -6.67 8.97
N THR A 44 18.32 -6.44 7.71
CA THR A 44 18.39 -5.09 7.11
C THR A 44 17.11 -4.77 6.33
N VAL A 45 16.87 -3.48 6.09
CA VAL A 45 15.82 -3.04 5.16
C VAL A 45 16.04 -3.65 3.78
N ARG A 46 17.30 -3.78 3.36
CA ARG A 46 17.62 -4.33 2.05
C ARG A 46 17.19 -5.79 1.89
N GLU A 47 17.39 -6.61 2.89
CA GLU A 47 16.92 -7.99 2.87
C GLU A 47 15.40 -8.06 2.74
N LEU A 48 14.67 -7.23 3.49
CA LEU A 48 13.21 -7.12 3.34
C LEU A 48 12.81 -6.65 1.94
N GLN A 49 13.46 -5.63 1.40
CA GLN A 49 13.20 -5.13 0.04
C GLN A 49 13.40 -6.20 -1.04
N LEU A 50 14.39 -7.08 -0.89
CA LEU A 50 14.62 -8.19 -1.83
C LEU A 50 13.48 -9.22 -1.78
N GLU A 51 12.95 -9.52 -0.60
CA GLU A 51 11.79 -10.40 -0.43
C GLU A 51 10.52 -9.79 -1.07
N ILE A 52 10.33 -8.49 -0.91
CA ILE A 52 9.22 -7.74 -1.51
C ILE A 52 9.33 -7.73 -3.04
N LEU A 53 10.56 -7.58 -3.58
CA LEU A 53 10.79 -7.63 -5.02
C LEU A 53 10.41 -8.98 -5.63
N GLU A 54 10.68 -10.10 -4.95
CA GLU A 54 10.30 -11.43 -5.44
C GLU A 54 8.77 -11.54 -5.58
N ILE A 55 8.01 -10.98 -4.65
CA ILE A 55 6.54 -10.94 -4.75
C ILE A 55 6.11 -10.05 -5.92
N MET A 56 6.75 -8.88 -6.10
CA MET A 56 6.38 -7.96 -7.16
C MET A 56 6.76 -8.49 -8.55
N ASP A 57 7.85 -9.25 -8.69
CA ASP A 57 8.23 -9.94 -9.92
C ASP A 57 7.12 -10.94 -10.33
N GLU A 58 6.57 -11.68 -9.38
CA GLU A 58 5.48 -12.62 -9.63
C GLU A 58 4.18 -11.90 -10.02
N VAL A 59 3.84 -10.79 -9.34
CA VAL A 59 2.70 -9.95 -9.72
C VAL A 59 2.87 -9.43 -11.14
N HIS A 60 4.06 -8.94 -11.49
CA HIS A 60 4.35 -8.47 -12.84
C HIS A 60 4.17 -9.57 -13.88
N ARG A 61 4.73 -10.77 -13.63
CA ARG A 61 4.59 -11.94 -14.50
C ARG A 61 3.13 -12.27 -14.79
N ILE A 62 2.30 -12.33 -13.74
CA ILE A 62 0.86 -12.63 -13.85
C ILE A 62 0.14 -11.53 -14.63
N CYS A 63 0.39 -10.27 -14.31
CA CYS A 63 -0.26 -9.14 -14.99
C CYS A 63 0.07 -9.11 -16.47
N VAL A 64 1.34 -9.33 -16.85
CA VAL A 64 1.76 -9.39 -18.26
C VAL A 64 1.11 -10.58 -18.97
N LYS A 65 1.15 -11.78 -18.36
CA LYS A 65 0.56 -13.01 -18.94
C LYS A 65 -0.94 -12.84 -19.24
N HIS A 66 -1.67 -12.18 -18.34
CA HIS A 66 -3.13 -12.03 -18.44
C HIS A 66 -3.57 -10.68 -19.05
N ASN A 67 -2.63 -9.86 -19.53
CA ASN A 67 -2.90 -8.52 -20.07
C ASN A 67 -3.72 -7.67 -19.09
N ILE A 68 -3.30 -7.65 -17.81
CA ILE A 68 -3.90 -6.86 -16.73
C ILE A 68 -3.08 -5.58 -16.57
N GLN A 69 -3.78 -4.44 -16.62
CA GLN A 69 -3.13 -3.15 -16.43
C GLN A 69 -2.93 -2.86 -14.94
N TYR A 70 -1.67 -2.64 -14.57
CA TYR A 70 -1.27 -2.24 -13.23
C TYR A 70 -0.20 -1.15 -13.28
N GLY A 71 0.02 -0.46 -12.16
CA GLY A 71 1.11 0.50 -12.04
C GLY A 71 1.54 0.68 -10.59
N LEU A 72 2.87 0.82 -10.37
CA LEU A 72 3.40 1.23 -9.07
C LEU A 72 2.89 2.63 -8.73
N ILE A 73 2.52 2.83 -7.46
CA ILE A 73 1.91 4.07 -6.97
C ILE A 73 2.64 4.61 -5.72
N ALA A 74 2.19 5.73 -5.23
CA ALA A 74 2.62 6.30 -3.94
C ALA A 74 4.15 6.35 -3.75
N GLY A 75 4.66 5.83 -2.62
CA GLY A 75 6.08 5.75 -2.30
C GLY A 75 6.88 5.00 -3.34
N SER A 76 6.34 3.89 -3.84
CA SER A 76 6.98 3.08 -4.88
C SER A 76 7.17 3.85 -6.20
N ALA A 77 6.19 4.66 -6.62
CA ALA A 77 6.32 5.54 -7.77
C ALA A 77 7.34 6.66 -7.53
N LEU A 78 7.40 7.21 -6.32
CA LEU A 78 8.41 8.21 -5.94
C LEU A 78 9.82 7.60 -5.96
N GLY A 79 9.93 6.35 -5.51
CA GLY A 79 11.17 5.56 -5.57
C GLY A 79 11.69 5.40 -7.00
N ILE A 80 10.81 5.14 -7.99
CA ILE A 80 11.19 5.08 -9.41
C ILE A 80 11.95 6.35 -9.83
N VAL A 81 11.40 7.52 -9.53
CA VAL A 81 11.95 8.80 -10.04
C VAL A 81 13.22 9.18 -9.31
N ASN A 82 13.22 9.03 -7.99
CA ASN A 82 14.32 9.54 -7.17
C ASN A 82 15.50 8.56 -7.06
N TYR A 83 15.23 7.23 -7.13
CA TYR A 83 16.22 6.20 -6.80
C TYR A 83 16.35 5.10 -7.85
N LYS A 84 15.46 5.03 -8.83
CA LYS A 84 15.28 3.87 -9.72
C LYS A 84 15.10 2.57 -8.95
N GLY A 85 14.43 2.66 -7.81
CA GLY A 85 14.23 1.57 -6.87
C GLY A 85 13.50 2.03 -5.63
N PHE A 86 13.66 1.33 -4.53
CA PHE A 86 13.06 1.73 -3.27
C PHE A 86 13.59 3.07 -2.76
N ILE A 87 12.73 3.79 -2.06
CA ILE A 87 13.20 4.79 -1.10
C ILE A 87 14.02 4.04 -0.03
N PRO A 88 15.20 4.54 0.41
CA PRO A 88 16.13 3.75 1.21
C PRO A 88 15.58 3.09 2.48
N TRP A 89 14.57 3.69 3.09
CA TRP A 89 13.90 3.17 4.31
C TRP A 89 12.51 2.59 4.06
N ASP A 90 12.10 2.48 2.79
CA ASP A 90 10.78 1.95 2.42
C ASP A 90 10.74 0.43 2.61
N ASP A 91 9.68 -0.03 3.22
CA ASP A 91 9.49 -1.42 3.63
C ASP A 91 8.22 -2.05 3.04
N ASP A 92 7.70 -1.43 1.97
CA ASP A 92 6.55 -1.91 1.21
C ASP A 92 6.68 -1.59 -0.30
N ILE A 93 5.83 -2.21 -1.10
CA ILE A 93 5.50 -1.80 -2.47
C ILE A 93 4.00 -1.68 -2.59
N ASP A 94 3.58 -0.50 -3.05
CA ASP A 94 2.20 -0.22 -3.42
C ASP A 94 2.03 -0.23 -4.94
N PHE A 95 1.02 -0.92 -5.42
CA PHE A 95 0.61 -0.84 -6.83
C PHE A 95 -0.90 -0.76 -6.97
N CYS A 96 -1.35 -0.21 -8.08
CA CYS A 96 -2.78 -0.17 -8.41
C CYS A 96 -3.14 -1.09 -9.56
N VAL A 97 -4.38 -1.58 -9.52
CA VAL A 97 -5.07 -2.27 -10.61
C VAL A 97 -6.34 -1.51 -10.92
N LEU A 98 -6.68 -1.37 -12.19
CA LEU A 98 -7.92 -0.68 -12.58
C LEU A 98 -9.15 -1.50 -12.17
N ARG A 99 -10.22 -0.84 -11.71
CA ARG A 99 -11.47 -1.52 -11.35
C ARG A 99 -11.97 -2.50 -12.41
N LYS A 100 -11.88 -2.13 -13.68
CA LYS A 100 -12.33 -2.98 -14.79
C LYS A 100 -11.56 -4.30 -14.90
N ASP A 101 -10.31 -4.33 -14.40
CA ASP A 101 -9.42 -5.50 -14.46
C ASP A 101 -9.36 -6.26 -13.13
N TRP A 102 -9.98 -5.75 -12.05
CA TRP A 102 -9.85 -6.32 -10.71
C TRP A 102 -10.32 -7.78 -10.62
N ASP A 103 -11.51 -8.08 -11.12
CA ASP A 103 -12.05 -9.45 -11.09
C ASP A 103 -11.18 -10.42 -11.90
N ARG A 104 -10.63 -9.95 -13.03
CA ARG A 104 -9.68 -10.73 -13.85
C ARG A 104 -8.36 -10.94 -13.11
N PHE A 105 -7.88 -9.93 -12.37
CA PHE A 105 -6.67 -10.02 -11.57
C PHE A 105 -6.83 -11.04 -10.44
N VAL A 106 -7.92 -10.99 -9.68
CA VAL A 106 -8.23 -11.99 -8.65
C VAL A 106 -8.26 -13.40 -9.23
N LYS A 107 -8.92 -13.59 -10.38
CA LYS A 107 -8.97 -14.90 -11.05
C LYS A 107 -7.59 -15.35 -11.53
N ALA A 108 -6.79 -14.47 -12.10
CA ALA A 108 -5.44 -14.79 -12.55
C ALA A 108 -4.53 -15.23 -11.37
N LEU A 109 -4.64 -14.56 -10.22
CA LEU A 109 -3.93 -14.98 -9.02
C LEU A 109 -4.39 -16.36 -8.51
N GLN A 110 -5.69 -16.66 -8.60
CA GLN A 110 -6.23 -17.97 -8.19
C GLN A 110 -5.70 -19.12 -9.04
N THR A 111 -5.38 -18.85 -10.32
CA THR A 111 -4.98 -19.90 -11.27
C THR A 111 -3.48 -20.03 -11.48
N ASP A 112 -2.74 -18.92 -11.34
CA ASP A 112 -1.37 -18.84 -11.82
C ASP A 112 -0.35 -18.37 -10.77
N LEU A 113 -0.79 -18.04 -9.54
CA LEU A 113 0.13 -17.62 -8.49
C LEU A 113 0.98 -18.81 -8.06
N ASP A 114 2.30 -18.62 -8.02
CA ASP A 114 3.23 -19.64 -7.53
C ASP A 114 2.95 -20.00 -6.07
N ASP A 115 3.09 -21.28 -5.74
CA ASP A 115 2.78 -21.82 -4.39
C ASP A 115 3.61 -21.20 -3.27
N LYS A 116 4.71 -20.51 -3.58
CA LYS A 116 5.48 -19.71 -2.60
C LYS A 116 4.69 -18.53 -2.06
N PHE A 117 3.64 -18.11 -2.78
CA PHE A 117 2.85 -16.94 -2.46
C PHE A 117 1.41 -17.31 -2.16
N TYR A 118 0.69 -16.38 -1.59
CA TYR A 118 -0.76 -16.41 -1.42
C TYR A 118 -1.29 -14.98 -1.38
N PHE A 119 -2.57 -14.79 -1.58
CA PHE A 119 -3.17 -13.47 -1.50
C PHE A 119 -4.38 -13.45 -0.59
N GLN A 120 -4.65 -12.28 -0.06
CA GLN A 120 -5.75 -11.99 0.85
C GLN A 120 -6.51 -10.78 0.31
N CYS A 121 -7.80 -10.93 0.06
CA CYS A 121 -8.72 -9.84 -0.26
C CYS A 121 -10.10 -10.11 0.34
N TYR A 122 -10.95 -9.08 0.35
CA TYR A 122 -12.29 -9.17 0.92
C TYR A 122 -13.12 -10.32 0.32
N GLU A 123 -12.97 -10.57 -0.97
CA GLU A 123 -13.76 -11.54 -1.73
C GLU A 123 -13.38 -12.98 -1.42
N THR A 124 -12.13 -13.26 -1.11
CA THR A 124 -11.57 -14.62 -1.06
C THR A 124 -11.12 -15.09 0.32
N ASP A 125 -10.72 -14.17 1.20
CA ASP A 125 -10.19 -14.52 2.51
C ASP A 125 -11.16 -14.17 3.64
N LYS A 126 -11.56 -15.17 4.44
CA LYS A 126 -12.46 -14.97 5.59
C LYS A 126 -11.81 -14.15 6.71
N LYS A 127 -10.48 -14.19 6.82
CA LYS A 127 -9.72 -13.45 7.84
C LYS A 127 -9.47 -12.01 7.39
N TYR A 128 -9.11 -11.81 6.12
CA TYR A 128 -8.90 -10.50 5.53
C TYR A 128 -10.21 -9.96 4.99
N ASN A 129 -10.97 -9.34 5.85
CA ASN A 129 -12.32 -8.87 5.51
C ASN A 129 -12.43 -7.34 5.47
N THR A 130 -11.31 -6.65 5.37
CA THR A 130 -11.30 -5.19 5.17
C THR A 130 -11.72 -4.81 3.76
N ILE A 131 -12.49 -3.72 3.65
CA ILE A 131 -12.84 -3.09 2.38
C ILE A 131 -12.19 -1.72 2.20
N MET A 132 -11.46 -1.28 3.23
CA MET A 132 -10.60 -0.10 3.19
C MET A 132 -9.26 -0.48 2.55
N GLY A 133 -8.54 0.47 1.98
CA GLY A 133 -7.25 0.18 1.36
C GLY A 133 -6.18 -0.31 2.34
N PRO A 134 -5.27 -1.15 1.86
CA PRO A 134 -5.26 -1.78 0.53
C PRO A 134 -6.37 -2.80 0.37
N GLN A 135 -6.85 -3.01 -0.86
CA GLN A 135 -7.92 -3.97 -1.11
C GLN A 135 -7.43 -5.41 -1.16
N MET A 136 -6.14 -5.61 -1.41
CA MET A 136 -5.52 -6.94 -1.43
C MET A 136 -4.08 -6.84 -0.94
N LYS A 137 -3.63 -7.91 -0.27
CA LYS A 137 -2.22 -8.17 0.01
C LYS A 137 -1.80 -9.46 -0.67
N ILE A 138 -0.70 -9.42 -1.44
CA ILE A 138 -0.05 -10.62 -1.95
C ILE A 138 1.16 -10.87 -1.08
N ARG A 139 1.25 -12.09 -0.51
CA ARG A 139 2.19 -12.42 0.56
C ARG A 139 3.08 -13.59 0.22
N LYS A 140 4.28 -13.60 0.78
CA LYS A 140 5.24 -14.72 0.67
C LYS A 140 5.06 -15.69 1.83
N ARG A 141 4.85 -16.98 1.51
CA ARG A 141 4.82 -18.05 2.51
C ARG A 141 6.18 -18.25 3.14
N GLY A 142 6.19 -18.77 4.37
CA GLY A 142 7.45 -19.01 5.08
C GLY A 142 8.13 -17.74 5.58
N THR A 143 7.50 -16.58 5.49
CA THR A 143 7.95 -15.33 6.10
C THR A 143 6.90 -14.82 7.08
N PHE A 144 7.28 -13.88 7.93
CA PHE A 144 6.39 -13.31 8.92
C PHE A 144 6.68 -11.82 9.10
N ILE A 145 5.63 -11.00 9.12
CA ILE A 145 5.67 -9.58 9.49
C ILE A 145 4.46 -9.23 10.32
N GLU A 146 4.65 -8.55 11.43
CA GLU A 146 3.54 -8.08 12.26
C GLU A 146 3.09 -6.70 11.80
N GLU A 147 1.83 -6.61 11.40
CA GLU A 147 1.20 -5.35 11.05
C GLU A 147 0.34 -4.84 12.20
N THR A 148 0.50 -3.57 12.53
CA THR A 148 -0.36 -2.90 13.49
C THR A 148 -1.37 -2.00 12.77
N ASN A 149 -2.64 -2.32 12.88
CA ASN A 149 -3.72 -1.45 12.42
C ASN A 149 -4.45 -0.86 13.64
N TRP A 150 -4.24 0.43 13.89
CA TRP A 150 -4.85 1.11 15.05
C TRP A 150 -6.37 1.22 14.96
N LEU A 151 -6.93 1.22 13.74
CA LEU A 151 -8.38 1.33 13.49
C LEU A 151 -9.09 -0.02 13.69
N LEU A 152 -8.39 -1.12 13.39
CA LEU A 152 -8.89 -2.49 13.44
C LEU A 152 -8.06 -3.36 14.40
N LYS A 153 -7.67 -2.80 15.54
CA LYS A 153 -6.77 -3.39 16.54
C LYS A 153 -7.08 -4.84 16.88
N ASN A 154 -8.35 -5.21 16.88
CA ASN A 154 -8.78 -6.52 17.35
C ASN A 154 -8.78 -7.59 16.25
N ARG A 155 -8.69 -7.19 14.96
CA ARG A 155 -8.75 -8.13 13.84
C ARG A 155 -7.45 -8.30 13.06
N CYS A 156 -6.57 -7.31 13.11
CA CYS A 156 -5.31 -7.33 12.39
C CYS A 156 -4.13 -7.64 13.31
N LYS A 157 -4.34 -8.42 14.38
CA LYS A 157 -3.29 -8.81 15.33
C LYS A 157 -2.43 -9.98 14.87
N SER A 158 -2.78 -10.65 13.79
CA SER A 158 -2.00 -11.77 13.32
C SER A 158 -0.91 -11.28 12.38
N GLY A 159 0.33 -11.48 12.75
CA GLY A 159 1.42 -11.44 11.80
C GLY A 159 1.15 -12.44 10.68
N ASP A 160 1.54 -12.08 9.49
CA ASP A 160 1.39 -12.89 8.29
C ASP A 160 2.62 -12.68 7.40
N GLY A 161 2.73 -13.35 6.24
CA GLY A 161 3.89 -13.23 5.37
C GLY A 161 4.17 -11.80 4.89
N ILE A 162 5.44 -11.52 4.54
CA ILE A 162 5.85 -10.28 3.86
C ILE A 162 4.97 -10.07 2.64
N PHE A 163 4.67 -8.84 2.29
CA PHE A 163 3.62 -8.52 1.33
C PHE A 163 3.95 -7.37 0.37
N VAL A 164 3.15 -7.29 -0.68
CA VAL A 164 2.93 -6.11 -1.50
C VAL A 164 1.45 -5.74 -1.46
N ASP A 165 1.15 -4.45 -1.55
CA ASP A 165 -0.19 -3.90 -1.42
C ASP A 165 -0.81 -3.55 -2.77
N ALA A 166 -1.98 -4.15 -3.06
CA ALA A 166 -2.75 -3.84 -4.25
C ALA A 166 -3.94 -2.93 -3.92
N VAL A 167 -4.01 -1.82 -4.62
CA VAL A 167 -5.05 -0.81 -4.49
C VAL A 167 -5.87 -0.75 -5.77
N ILE A 168 -7.17 -0.63 -5.67
CA ILE A 168 -8.03 -0.40 -6.83
C ILE A 168 -7.97 1.07 -7.22
N TYR A 169 -7.88 1.36 -8.53
CA TYR A 169 -8.13 2.70 -9.04
C TYR A 169 -9.48 2.74 -9.77
N ASP A 170 -10.31 3.70 -9.35
CA ASP A 170 -11.66 3.89 -9.82
C ASP A 170 -11.79 5.13 -10.71
N ASN A 171 -12.67 5.02 -11.73
CA ASN A 171 -13.21 6.20 -12.37
C ASN A 171 -14.14 6.91 -11.41
N ILE A 172 -14.03 8.22 -11.32
CA ILE A 172 -14.87 9.06 -10.46
C ILE A 172 -15.57 10.14 -11.28
N ALA A 173 -16.65 10.70 -10.74
CA ALA A 173 -17.37 11.77 -11.43
C ALA A 173 -16.48 13.00 -11.68
N ASP A 174 -16.56 13.59 -12.86
CA ASP A 174 -15.91 14.88 -13.15
C ASP A 174 -16.51 16.03 -12.32
N SER A 175 -17.74 15.85 -11.85
CA SER A 175 -18.40 16.78 -10.93
C SER A 175 -17.96 16.53 -9.49
N LYS A 176 -17.26 17.49 -8.90
CA LYS A 176 -16.86 17.46 -7.48
C LYS A 176 -18.04 17.21 -6.54
N PHE A 177 -19.20 17.82 -6.83
CA PHE A 177 -20.42 17.65 -6.02
C PHE A 177 -20.90 16.19 -6.06
N LYS A 178 -20.99 15.58 -7.26
CA LYS A 178 -21.45 14.19 -7.40
C LYS A 178 -20.49 13.21 -6.71
N ASP A 179 -19.20 13.45 -6.82
CA ASP A 179 -18.19 12.64 -6.14
C ASP A 179 -18.30 12.77 -4.61
N GLU A 180 -18.49 14.00 -4.10
CA GLU A 180 -18.65 14.22 -2.66
C GLU A 180 -19.91 13.56 -2.11
N VAL A 181 -21.04 13.62 -2.83
CA VAL A 181 -22.28 12.92 -2.44
C VAL A 181 -22.04 11.42 -2.35
N ALA A 182 -21.38 10.81 -3.36
CA ALA A 182 -21.09 9.38 -3.34
C ALA A 182 -20.18 8.99 -2.16
N ARG A 183 -19.13 9.76 -1.92
CA ARG A 183 -18.23 9.54 -0.77
C ARG A 183 -18.94 9.75 0.57
N THR A 184 -19.90 10.68 0.65
CA THR A 184 -20.67 10.91 1.87
C THR A 184 -21.51 9.69 2.24
N VAL A 185 -22.10 9.00 1.27
CA VAL A 185 -22.81 7.73 1.53
C VAL A 185 -21.90 6.73 2.24
N VAL A 186 -20.69 6.56 1.73
CA VAL A 186 -19.72 5.63 2.34
C VAL A 186 -19.22 6.13 3.70
N LYS A 187 -18.98 7.45 3.84
CA LYS A 187 -18.58 8.06 5.12
C LYS A 187 -19.60 7.84 6.24
N VAL A 188 -20.89 7.78 5.92
CA VAL A 188 -21.95 7.51 6.90
C VAL A 188 -21.97 6.04 7.30
N VAL A 189 -21.74 5.11 6.37
CA VAL A 189 -21.79 3.66 6.63
C VAL A 189 -20.52 3.16 7.32
N MET A 190 -19.39 3.72 6.99
CA MET A 190 -18.07 3.19 7.42
C MET A 190 -17.86 3.16 8.94
N PRO A 191 -18.27 4.16 9.75
CA PRO A 191 -18.14 4.10 11.21
C PRO A 191 -18.84 2.88 11.83
N PHE A 192 -20.01 2.51 11.29
CA PHE A 192 -20.74 1.31 11.75
C PHE A 192 -19.98 0.02 11.40
N ILE A 193 -19.37 -0.03 10.21
CA ILE A 193 -18.52 -1.16 9.82
C ILE A 193 -17.34 -1.28 10.79
N VAL A 194 -16.62 -0.18 11.04
CA VAL A 194 -15.47 -0.15 11.96
C VAL A 194 -15.87 -0.53 13.38
N LEU A 195 -16.98 -0.02 13.87
CA LEU A 195 -17.48 -0.34 15.21
C LEU A 195 -17.76 -1.85 15.34
N LEU A 196 -18.53 -2.41 14.40
CA LEU A 196 -18.89 -3.83 14.44
C LEU A 196 -17.66 -4.73 14.28
N ASP A 197 -16.73 -4.39 13.39
CA ASP A 197 -15.47 -5.13 13.25
C ASP A 197 -14.64 -5.13 14.54
N ASN A 198 -14.59 -4.00 15.26
CA ASN A 198 -13.89 -3.94 16.56
C ASN A 198 -14.62 -4.73 17.67
N LEU A 199 -15.92 -4.94 17.53
CA LEU A 199 -16.73 -5.82 18.41
C LEU A 199 -16.67 -7.30 17.98
N HIS A 200 -15.81 -7.65 17.00
CA HIS A 200 -15.69 -8.99 16.41
C HIS A 200 -16.96 -9.48 15.69
N ILE A 201 -17.85 -8.56 15.33
CA ILE A 201 -19.03 -8.84 14.53
C ILE A 201 -18.73 -8.46 13.09
N ASN A 202 -18.71 -9.41 12.16
CA ASN A 202 -18.50 -9.12 10.73
C ASN A 202 -19.77 -8.53 10.09
N PRO A 203 -19.80 -7.21 9.78
CA PRO A 203 -20.97 -6.56 9.18
C PRO A 203 -21.02 -6.82 7.66
N LYS A 204 -21.00 -8.09 7.25
CA LYS A 204 -20.94 -8.49 5.84
C LYS A 204 -21.97 -7.76 4.94
N PRO A 205 -23.23 -7.58 5.34
CA PRO A 205 -24.19 -6.85 4.50
C PRO A 205 -23.77 -5.40 4.21
N LEU A 206 -23.26 -4.67 5.22
CA LEU A 206 -22.80 -3.30 5.06
C LEU A 206 -21.54 -3.23 4.18
N LYS A 207 -20.60 -4.14 4.38
CA LYS A 207 -19.40 -4.25 3.55
C LYS A 207 -19.76 -4.55 2.09
N SER A 208 -20.64 -5.53 1.87
CA SER A 208 -21.11 -5.89 0.53
C SER A 208 -21.83 -4.72 -0.16
N PHE A 209 -22.61 -3.95 0.59
CA PHE A 209 -23.24 -2.73 0.07
C PHE A 209 -22.18 -1.71 -0.39
N VAL A 210 -21.16 -1.42 0.42
CA VAL A 210 -20.09 -0.47 0.06
C VAL A 210 -19.32 -0.94 -1.18
N VAL A 211 -18.97 -2.22 -1.26
CA VAL A 211 -18.29 -2.80 -2.42
C VAL A 211 -19.16 -2.70 -3.67
N TRP A 212 -20.42 -3.10 -3.59
CA TRP A 212 -21.38 -2.99 -4.68
C TRP A 212 -21.56 -1.53 -5.15
N PHE A 213 -21.71 -0.61 -4.19
CA PHE A 213 -21.89 0.80 -4.47
C PHE A 213 -20.66 1.40 -5.17
N SER A 214 -19.45 1.08 -4.70
CA SER A 214 -18.19 1.51 -5.32
C SER A 214 -18.06 0.98 -6.75
N ASN A 215 -18.37 -0.31 -6.96
CA ASN A 215 -18.34 -0.92 -8.28
C ASN A 215 -19.31 -0.23 -9.25
N ARG A 216 -20.55 0.01 -8.81
CA ARG A 216 -21.57 0.68 -9.62
C ARG A 216 -21.19 2.13 -9.91
N TYR A 217 -20.65 2.83 -8.93
CA TYR A 217 -20.20 4.21 -9.08
C TYR A 217 -19.09 4.33 -10.12
N SER A 218 -18.04 3.51 -10.01
CA SER A 218 -16.93 3.52 -10.96
C SER A 218 -17.36 3.18 -12.39
N ARG A 219 -18.20 2.16 -12.57
CA ARG A 219 -18.77 1.80 -13.89
C ARG A 219 -19.59 2.94 -14.50
N LYS A 220 -20.39 3.63 -13.70
CA LYS A 220 -21.19 4.78 -14.17
C LYS A 220 -20.32 5.91 -14.69
N HIS A 221 -19.10 6.04 -14.19
CA HIS A 221 -18.16 7.11 -14.54
C HIS A 221 -17.00 6.61 -15.42
N GLU A 222 -17.19 5.53 -16.16
CA GLU A 222 -16.15 4.94 -17.03
C GLU A 222 -15.59 5.96 -18.04
N ASN A 223 -16.43 6.83 -18.56
CA ASN A 223 -16.07 7.88 -19.52
C ASN A 223 -15.61 9.19 -18.89
N SER A 224 -15.47 9.25 -17.56
CA SER A 224 -14.98 10.45 -16.89
C SER A 224 -13.49 10.70 -17.18
N THR A 225 -13.06 11.94 -16.96
CA THR A 225 -11.67 12.37 -17.14
C THR A 225 -10.83 12.19 -15.87
N LEU A 226 -11.44 11.81 -14.76
CA LEU A 226 -10.84 11.72 -13.44
C LEU A 226 -10.79 10.28 -12.91
N MET A 227 -9.74 9.99 -12.15
CA MET A 227 -9.55 8.75 -11.41
C MET A 227 -9.00 9.02 -10.01
N SER A 228 -9.30 8.12 -9.08
CA SER A 228 -8.73 8.12 -7.73
C SER A 228 -8.75 6.71 -7.15
N GLN A 229 -8.26 6.56 -5.93
CA GLN A 229 -8.57 5.40 -5.12
C GLN A 229 -10.10 5.27 -4.90
N PRO A 230 -10.60 4.07 -4.53
CA PRO A 230 -12.04 3.80 -4.48
C PRO A 230 -12.77 4.70 -3.48
N ILE A 231 -14.04 4.98 -3.74
CA ILE A 231 -14.90 5.68 -2.76
C ILE A 231 -15.12 4.84 -1.48
N SER A 232 -14.80 3.54 -1.49
CA SER A 232 -14.75 2.69 -0.29
C SER A 232 -13.66 3.11 0.70
N VAL A 233 -12.73 3.96 0.28
CA VAL A 233 -11.73 4.62 1.14
C VAL A 233 -12.09 6.11 1.25
N PRO A 234 -13.15 6.47 1.97
CA PRO A 234 -13.71 7.83 1.94
C PRO A 234 -12.84 8.88 2.64
N TRP A 235 -11.95 8.44 3.52
CA TRP A 235 -11.06 9.32 4.29
C TRP A 235 -9.94 9.94 3.49
N GLU A 236 -9.63 9.44 2.32
CA GLU A 236 -8.57 9.97 1.46
C GLU A 236 -8.75 11.47 1.18
N LYS A 237 -10.00 11.90 0.97
CA LYS A 237 -10.29 13.32 0.81
C LYS A 237 -9.95 14.17 2.04
N PHE A 238 -10.06 13.60 3.25
CA PHE A 238 -9.63 14.27 4.48
C PHE A 238 -8.12 14.34 4.60
N LEU A 239 -7.42 13.35 4.06
CA LEU A 239 -5.95 13.28 4.02
C LEU A 239 -5.36 14.05 2.84
N LYS A 240 -6.19 14.77 2.05
CA LYS A 240 -5.79 15.48 0.83
C LYS A 240 -5.24 14.58 -0.27
N GLU A 241 -5.65 13.34 -0.30
CA GLU A 241 -5.26 12.47 -1.41
C GLU A 241 -5.85 12.97 -2.72
N PRO A 242 -5.04 13.09 -3.75
CA PRO A 242 -5.43 13.82 -4.94
C PRO A 242 -6.31 12.97 -5.86
N VAL A 243 -7.28 13.64 -6.43
CA VAL A 243 -7.99 13.18 -7.62
C VAL A 243 -7.13 13.48 -8.83
N PHE A 244 -6.79 12.46 -9.61
CA PHE A 244 -5.90 12.58 -10.74
C PHE A 244 -6.65 12.66 -12.06
N LYS A 245 -6.06 13.34 -13.05
CA LYS A 245 -6.54 13.26 -14.44
C LYS A 245 -6.21 11.89 -15.00
N LYS A 246 -7.18 11.21 -15.58
CA LYS A 246 -7.03 9.88 -16.18
C LYS A 246 -5.88 9.81 -17.20
N LYS A 247 -5.69 10.85 -18.00
CA LYS A 247 -4.59 10.96 -18.96
C LYS A 247 -3.19 10.99 -18.35
N ASP A 248 -3.09 11.38 -17.07
CA ASP A 248 -1.80 11.41 -16.35
C ASP A 248 -1.50 10.05 -15.71
N ILE A 249 -2.54 9.23 -15.47
CA ILE A 249 -2.40 7.85 -15.01
C ILE A 249 -2.16 6.92 -16.20
N LEU A 250 -2.97 7.01 -17.25
CA LEU A 250 -3.03 6.06 -18.36
C LEU A 250 -2.54 6.66 -19.70
N PRO A 251 -1.97 5.82 -20.57
CA PRO A 251 -1.60 4.42 -20.35
C PRO A 251 -0.42 4.31 -19.40
N PHE A 252 -0.38 3.26 -18.58
CA PHE A 252 0.81 3.00 -17.77
C PHE A 252 2.04 2.80 -18.64
N LYS A 253 3.21 3.26 -18.16
CA LYS A 253 4.51 3.13 -18.84
C LYS A 253 5.46 2.26 -18.02
N LEU A 254 6.38 1.59 -18.68
CA LEU A 254 7.45 0.83 -18.05
C LEU A 254 8.55 1.77 -17.56
N TYR A 255 8.96 1.57 -16.32
CA TYR A 255 10.07 2.26 -15.66
C TYR A 255 11.04 1.27 -15.05
N GLU A 256 12.31 1.68 -14.95
CA GLU A 256 13.32 0.93 -14.21
C GLU A 256 13.07 1.03 -12.70
N PHE A 257 13.14 -0.13 -12.01
CA PHE A 257 13.03 -0.23 -10.56
C PHE A 257 13.89 -1.41 -10.08
N GLU A 258 14.97 -1.14 -9.33
CA GLU A 258 15.92 -2.16 -8.81
C GLU A 258 16.45 -3.10 -9.90
N GLY A 259 16.83 -2.57 -11.07
CA GLY A 259 17.30 -3.33 -12.22
C GLY A 259 16.22 -4.13 -12.97
N ARG A 260 14.97 -4.02 -12.55
CA ARG A 260 13.78 -4.59 -13.18
C ARG A 260 12.99 -3.53 -13.92
N LYS A 261 11.90 -3.94 -14.58
CA LYS A 261 10.97 -2.99 -15.24
C LYS A 261 9.55 -3.26 -14.77
N TYR A 262 8.93 -2.26 -14.14
CA TYR A 262 7.52 -2.30 -13.74
C TYR A 262 6.76 -1.13 -14.35
N TYR A 263 5.46 -1.31 -14.46
CA TYR A 263 4.57 -0.24 -14.92
C TYR A 263 4.34 0.79 -13.80
N SER A 264 4.16 2.05 -14.20
CA SER A 264 3.69 3.15 -13.34
C SER A 264 3.01 4.21 -14.21
N TYR A 265 2.65 5.33 -13.63
CA TYR A 265 1.87 6.40 -14.25
C TYR A 265 2.43 6.89 -15.59
N ASN A 266 1.53 7.31 -16.49
CA ASN A 266 1.90 7.94 -17.76
C ASN A 266 2.74 9.21 -17.54
N ASN A 267 2.23 10.13 -16.70
CA ASN A 267 2.89 11.38 -16.32
C ASN A 267 3.29 11.34 -14.85
N ILE A 268 4.22 10.43 -14.52
CA ILE A 268 4.62 10.11 -13.16
C ILE A 268 5.00 11.36 -12.34
N GLU A 269 5.76 12.27 -12.91
CA GLU A 269 6.16 13.50 -12.22
C GLU A 269 4.98 14.42 -11.87
N THR A 270 4.00 14.53 -12.77
CA THR A 270 2.79 15.35 -12.53
C THR A 270 1.98 14.77 -11.36
N ILE A 271 1.80 13.45 -11.34
CA ILE A 271 1.11 12.74 -10.26
C ILE A 271 1.85 12.94 -8.93
N LEU A 272 3.16 12.72 -8.92
CA LEU A 272 3.96 12.84 -7.69
C LEU A 272 4.00 14.27 -7.15
N LYS A 273 4.14 15.29 -8.02
CA LYS A 273 4.07 16.70 -7.59
C LYS A 273 2.71 17.07 -7.01
N GLN A 274 1.63 16.50 -7.55
CA GLN A 274 0.29 16.71 -7.02
C GLN A 274 0.10 16.02 -5.66
N TRP A 275 0.72 14.85 -5.45
CA TRP A 275 0.57 14.05 -4.22
C TRP A 275 1.50 14.54 -3.10
N TYR A 276 2.77 14.71 -3.40
CA TYR A 276 3.82 15.01 -2.42
C TYR A 276 4.30 16.46 -2.42
N GLY A 277 3.78 17.28 -3.34
CA GLY A 277 4.17 18.66 -3.51
C GLY A 277 5.30 18.85 -4.53
N PRO A 278 5.53 20.13 -4.95
CA PRO A 278 6.40 20.44 -6.09
C PRO A 278 7.87 20.10 -5.86
N ASN A 279 8.30 19.96 -4.62
CA ASN A 279 9.69 19.70 -4.26
C ASN A 279 10.07 18.22 -4.21
N CYS A 280 9.10 17.29 -4.33
CA CYS A 280 9.34 15.85 -4.19
C CYS A 280 10.29 15.27 -5.24
N LEU A 281 10.46 15.96 -6.37
CA LEU A 281 11.32 15.54 -7.48
C LEU A 281 12.62 16.33 -7.57
N LYS A 282 12.94 17.20 -6.63
CA LYS A 282 14.25 17.85 -6.62
C LYS A 282 15.29 16.73 -6.62
N LYS A 283 16.11 16.72 -7.70
CA LYS A 283 17.18 15.74 -7.91
C LYS A 283 17.94 15.59 -6.62
N TRP A 284 17.82 14.44 -6.07
CA TRP A 284 18.22 14.16 -4.75
C TRP A 284 19.72 13.93 -4.66
N ASN A 285 20.39 14.94 -4.14
CA ASN A 285 21.72 14.76 -3.58
C ASN A 285 21.62 14.17 -2.16
N GLY A 286 20.51 13.52 -1.84
CA GLY A 286 20.28 12.83 -0.58
C GLY A 286 19.81 13.69 0.57
N LYS A 287 20.04 14.96 0.62
CA LYS A 287 19.87 15.72 1.87
C LYS A 287 18.62 16.59 1.92
N GLU A 288 18.40 17.46 0.93
CA GLU A 288 17.45 18.57 1.11
C GLU A 288 16.00 18.20 1.31
N TRP A 289 15.47 17.21 0.56
CA TRP A 289 14.05 16.83 0.73
C TRP A 289 13.83 15.94 1.95
N VAL A 290 14.74 15.01 2.19
CA VAL A 290 14.67 14.07 3.32
C VAL A 290 14.78 14.82 4.64
N GLU A 291 15.64 15.83 4.72
CA GLU A 291 15.78 16.69 5.92
C GLU A 291 14.50 17.49 6.20
N THR A 292 13.66 17.73 5.19
CA THR A 292 12.34 18.38 5.39
C THR A 292 11.26 17.42 5.86
N LEU A 293 11.48 16.10 5.76
CA LEU A 293 10.52 15.11 6.25
C LEU A 293 10.67 14.95 7.76
N PRO A 294 9.55 14.86 8.50
CA PRO A 294 9.57 14.49 9.90
C PRO A 294 10.28 13.13 10.09
N GLU A 295 11.00 12.96 11.19
CA GLU A 295 11.77 11.75 11.47
C GLU A 295 10.93 10.46 11.35
N HIS A 296 9.68 10.48 11.84
CA HIS A 296 8.77 9.34 11.75
C HIS A 296 8.38 8.94 10.32
N LYS A 297 8.67 9.78 9.32
CA LYS A 297 8.47 9.47 7.89
C LYS A 297 9.72 8.94 7.20
N ARG A 298 10.83 8.87 7.93
CA ARG A 298 12.12 8.40 7.45
C ARG A 298 12.50 7.05 8.03
N VAL A 299 11.53 6.28 8.51
CA VAL A 299 11.72 4.98 9.15
C VAL A 299 10.79 3.95 8.53
N PRO A 300 11.19 2.68 8.46
CA PRO A 300 10.30 1.59 8.10
C PRO A 300 9.05 1.58 8.98
N LYS A 301 7.90 1.30 8.39
CA LYS A 301 6.60 1.43 9.06
C LYS A 301 6.05 0.10 9.57
N HIS A 302 6.36 -0.99 8.88
CA HIS A 302 5.72 -2.30 9.06
C HIS A 302 6.60 -3.31 9.80
N THR A 303 7.79 -2.91 10.25
CA THR A 303 8.81 -3.80 10.82
C THR A 303 8.75 -3.89 12.34
N VAL A 304 7.61 -4.23 12.93
CA VAL A 304 7.51 -4.37 14.40
C VAL A 304 8.12 -5.70 14.83
N HIS A 305 7.78 -6.79 14.14
CA HIS A 305 8.41 -8.10 14.29
C HIS A 305 8.49 -8.75 12.91
N LEU A 306 9.68 -9.14 12.50
CA LEU A 306 9.96 -9.68 11.18
C LEU A 306 10.68 -11.02 11.30
N ASN A 307 10.27 -12.03 10.53
CA ASN A 307 11.00 -13.27 10.35
C ASN A 307 11.05 -13.62 8.86
N LEU A 308 12.23 -13.54 8.28
CA LEU A 308 12.48 -13.88 6.88
C LEU A 308 12.58 -15.40 6.64
N LYS A 309 12.85 -16.19 7.68
CA LYS A 309 13.10 -17.64 7.59
C LYS A 309 11.93 -18.51 8.06
N GLY A 310 10.81 -17.92 8.42
CA GLY A 310 9.53 -18.62 8.56
C GLY A 310 9.37 -19.61 9.72
N GLU A 311 10.24 -19.60 10.69
CA GLU A 311 10.01 -20.37 11.91
C GLU A 311 8.99 -19.67 12.81
N THR A 312 7.73 -19.82 12.50
CA THR A 312 6.65 -19.38 13.37
C THR A 312 6.49 -20.36 14.51
N LYS A 313 6.95 -20.04 15.70
CA LYS A 313 6.33 -20.58 16.90
C LYS A 313 4.91 -19.99 16.96
N ARG A 314 3.95 -20.70 16.39
CA ARG A 314 2.53 -20.47 16.67
C ARG A 314 2.31 -20.90 18.12
N ASN A 315 2.29 -19.94 19.03
CA ASN A 315 1.68 -20.14 20.36
C ASN A 315 0.16 -20.00 20.23
#